data_a089eb01d72165d983b3a8b5c5268d1e
#
_entry.id   a089eb01d72165d983b3a8b5c5268d1e
#
_cell.length_a   1.000
_cell.length_b   1.000
_cell.length_c   1.000
_cell.angle_alpha   90.00
_cell.angle_beta   90.00
_cell.angle_gamma   90.00
#
_symmetry.space_group_name_H-M   'P 1'
#
loop_
_entity.id
_entity.type
_entity.pdbx_description
1 polymer ?
#
loop_
_entity_poly.entity_id
_entity_poly.type
_entity_poly.pdbx_seq_one_letter_code
_entity_poly.pdbx_strand_id
1 'polypeptide(L)'
;MKIVIGQGSCGIAAGAGKIYDYFKENTSFAEISITGCIGMCYLEPIMDVIHDGVKRTYCKVSADILPEFSKALEAKDFENELLKKYELKDEDREFLEKQTRIALRNCGIINPESIDDYIEAGGYKALAKVLGEMTPEQVIEVI
;
A
#
# COMPACT_ATOMS: atom_id res chain seq x y z
N MET A 1 -10.32 11.11 3.36
CA MET A 1 -9.91 9.71 3.59
C MET A 1 -9.21 9.21 2.35
N LYS A 2 -8.20 8.35 2.50
CA LYS A 2 -7.54 7.64 1.39
C LYS A 2 -7.56 6.14 1.67
N ILE A 3 -7.89 5.33 0.67
CA ILE A 3 -7.87 3.88 0.73
C ILE A 3 -6.80 3.39 -0.25
N VAL A 4 -5.82 2.61 0.25
CA VAL A 4 -4.71 2.08 -0.55
C VAL A 4 -4.79 0.56 -0.54
N ILE A 5 -4.87 -0.06 -1.72
CA ILE A 5 -5.09 -1.50 -1.86
C ILE A 5 -3.83 -2.16 -2.42
N GLY A 6 -3.37 -3.22 -1.77
CA GLY A 6 -2.22 -4.01 -2.21
C GLY A 6 -2.52 -4.76 -3.51
N GLN A 7 -1.90 -4.34 -4.63
CA GLN A 7 -2.05 -4.92 -5.97
C GLN A 7 -0.80 -5.69 -6.43
N GLY A 8 0.00 -6.18 -5.47
CA GLY A 8 1.02 -7.17 -5.80
C GLY A 8 0.41 -8.47 -6.34
N SER A 9 1.19 -9.32 -7.01
CA SER A 9 0.69 -10.58 -7.57
C SER A 9 -0.02 -11.47 -6.55
N CYS A 10 0.45 -11.50 -5.30
CA CYS A 10 -0.20 -12.20 -4.18
C CYS A 10 -1.54 -11.56 -3.81
N GLY A 11 -1.64 -10.23 -3.76
CA GLY A 11 -2.87 -9.51 -3.48
C GLY A 11 -3.93 -9.74 -4.57
N ILE A 12 -3.53 -9.65 -5.84
CA ILE A 12 -4.42 -9.92 -6.99
C ILE A 12 -4.92 -11.37 -6.93
N ALA A 13 -4.04 -12.34 -6.70
CA ALA A 13 -4.42 -13.75 -6.57
C ALA A 13 -5.36 -14.01 -5.39
N ALA A 14 -5.24 -13.23 -4.31
CA ALA A 14 -6.13 -13.30 -3.14
C ALA A 14 -7.45 -12.50 -3.33
N GLY A 15 -7.63 -11.78 -4.43
CA GLY A 15 -8.87 -11.07 -4.76
C GLY A 15 -8.84 -9.56 -4.58
N ALA A 16 -7.67 -8.93 -4.39
CA ALA A 16 -7.53 -7.49 -4.23
C ALA A 16 -8.07 -6.67 -5.41
N GLY A 17 -8.04 -7.23 -6.64
CA GLY A 17 -8.65 -6.60 -7.81
C GLY A 17 -10.14 -6.32 -7.61
N LYS A 18 -10.91 -7.29 -7.10
CA LYS A 18 -12.34 -7.11 -6.81
C LYS A 18 -12.61 -6.05 -5.75
N ILE A 19 -11.71 -5.93 -4.77
CA ILE A 19 -11.80 -4.90 -3.73
C ILE A 19 -11.56 -3.51 -4.33
N TYR A 20 -10.53 -3.40 -5.17
CA TYR A 20 -10.21 -2.16 -5.87
C TYR A 20 -11.37 -1.70 -6.76
N ASP A 21 -11.90 -2.59 -7.61
CA ASP A 21 -13.01 -2.28 -8.51
C ASP A 21 -14.24 -1.83 -7.71
N TYR A 22 -14.58 -2.54 -6.64
CA TYR A 22 -15.69 -2.18 -5.78
C TYR A 22 -15.57 -0.76 -5.21
N PHE A 23 -14.42 -0.43 -4.62
CA PHE A 23 -14.23 0.91 -4.04
C PHE A 23 -14.16 1.99 -5.12
N LYS A 24 -13.58 1.71 -6.28
CA LYS A 24 -13.55 2.62 -7.43
C LYS A 24 -14.97 2.98 -7.92
N GLU A 25 -15.85 2.02 -7.97
CA GLU A 25 -17.21 2.19 -8.52
C GLU A 25 -18.20 2.73 -7.49
N ASN A 26 -18.02 2.40 -6.21
CA ASN A 26 -19.03 2.63 -5.18
C ASN A 26 -18.63 3.64 -4.11
N THR A 27 -17.45 4.31 -4.25
CA THR A 27 -16.93 5.20 -3.20
C THR A 27 -16.70 6.61 -3.73
N SER A 28 -17.33 7.59 -3.09
CA SER A 28 -17.10 9.02 -3.32
C SER A 28 -16.46 9.73 -2.10
N PHE A 29 -16.41 9.07 -0.94
CA PHE A 29 -15.93 9.64 0.32
C PHE A 29 -14.41 9.47 0.53
N ALA A 30 -13.72 8.74 -0.35
CA ALA A 30 -12.29 8.47 -0.23
C ALA A 30 -11.58 8.49 -1.60
N GLU A 31 -10.33 8.89 -1.59
CA GLU A 31 -9.39 8.68 -2.71
C GLU A 31 -8.97 7.20 -2.73
N ILE A 32 -9.07 6.55 -3.89
CA ILE A 32 -8.68 5.14 -4.06
C ILE A 32 -7.34 5.08 -4.79
N SER A 33 -6.37 4.39 -4.20
CA SER A 33 -5.03 4.21 -4.73
C SER A 33 -4.58 2.75 -4.59
N ILE A 34 -3.47 2.42 -5.23
CA ILE A 34 -2.86 1.09 -5.17
C ILE A 34 -1.43 1.16 -4.65
N THR A 35 -0.93 0.03 -4.16
CA THR A 35 0.48 -0.14 -3.79
C THR A 35 0.96 -1.55 -4.07
N GLY A 36 2.28 -1.76 -4.05
CA GLY A 36 2.90 -3.07 -4.18
C GLY A 36 2.80 -3.93 -2.92
N CYS A 37 3.21 -5.18 -3.03
CA CYS A 37 3.23 -6.12 -1.90
C CYS A 37 4.22 -5.68 -0.82
N ILE A 38 3.78 -5.69 0.44
CA ILE A 38 4.61 -5.32 1.60
C ILE A 38 5.41 -6.49 2.19
N GLY A 39 5.33 -7.69 1.57
CA GLY A 39 6.03 -8.89 2.02
C GLY A 39 5.21 -9.78 2.96
N MET A 40 3.96 -9.44 3.28
CA MET A 40 3.08 -10.21 4.16
C MET A 40 1.99 -10.94 3.37
N CYS A 41 2.39 -11.74 2.38
CA CYS A 41 1.46 -12.40 1.44
C CYS A 41 0.38 -13.25 2.12
N TYR A 42 0.65 -13.79 3.30
CA TYR A 42 -0.29 -14.59 4.09
C TYR A 42 -1.46 -13.79 4.68
N LEU A 43 -1.36 -12.46 4.66
CA LEU A 43 -2.40 -11.53 5.12
C LEU A 43 -3.22 -10.92 3.97
N GLU A 44 -2.87 -11.21 2.73
CA GLU A 44 -3.58 -10.66 1.56
C GLU A 44 -5.03 -11.17 1.46
N PRO A 45 -5.96 -10.39 0.93
CA PRO A 45 -5.80 -9.01 0.47
C PRO A 45 -5.56 -8.03 1.64
N ILE A 46 -4.64 -7.09 1.43
CA ILE A 46 -4.31 -6.04 2.40
C ILE A 46 -4.82 -4.69 1.87
N MET A 47 -5.43 -3.92 2.76
CA MET A 47 -5.93 -2.59 2.48
C MET A 47 -5.57 -1.63 3.61
N ASP A 48 -4.95 -0.50 3.28
CA ASP A 48 -4.69 0.60 4.20
C ASP A 48 -5.76 1.67 4.08
N VAL A 49 -6.28 2.13 5.20
CA VAL A 49 -7.17 3.29 5.30
C VAL A 49 -6.48 4.39 6.07
N ILE A 50 -6.32 5.54 5.43
CA ILE A 50 -5.66 6.71 6.00
C ILE A 50 -6.71 7.80 6.21
N HIS A 51 -6.90 8.20 7.46
CA HIS A 51 -7.84 9.25 7.85
C HIS A 51 -7.27 10.09 8.99
N ASP A 52 -7.29 11.41 8.82
CA ASP A 52 -6.77 12.40 9.80
C ASP A 52 -5.33 12.07 10.28
N GLY A 53 -4.47 11.65 9.34
CA GLY A 53 -3.08 11.29 9.62
C GLY A 53 -2.89 9.91 10.28
N VAL A 54 -3.96 9.21 10.62
CA VAL A 54 -3.90 7.85 11.19
C VAL A 54 -4.07 6.82 10.08
N LYS A 55 -3.12 5.89 10.01
CA LYS A 55 -3.17 4.73 9.11
C LYS A 55 -3.69 3.51 9.87
N ARG A 56 -4.71 2.86 9.31
CA ARG A 56 -5.23 1.56 9.75
C ARG A 56 -5.09 0.55 8.63
N THR A 57 -4.54 -0.60 8.94
CA THR A 57 -4.34 -1.69 7.97
C THR A 57 -5.35 -2.80 8.22
N TYR A 58 -6.05 -3.21 7.18
CA TYR A 58 -7.01 -4.30 7.19
C TYR A 58 -6.51 -5.44 6.32
N CYS A 59 -6.66 -6.67 6.82
CA CYS A 59 -6.10 -7.88 6.23
C CYS A 59 -7.20 -8.91 5.92
N LYS A 60 -6.99 -9.74 4.90
CA LYS A 60 -7.92 -10.82 4.51
C LYS A 60 -9.34 -10.31 4.22
N VAL A 61 -9.44 -9.08 3.75
CA VAL A 61 -10.73 -8.48 3.38
C VAL A 61 -11.28 -9.22 2.17
N SER A 62 -12.51 -9.72 2.27
CA SER A 62 -13.16 -10.46 1.19
C SER A 62 -14.24 -9.63 0.51
N ALA A 63 -14.54 -9.95 -0.76
CA ALA A 63 -15.47 -9.14 -1.56
C ALA A 63 -16.91 -9.14 -1.04
N ASP A 64 -17.34 -10.20 -0.35
CA ASP A 64 -18.68 -10.37 0.18
C ASP A 64 -19.03 -9.40 1.32
N ILE A 65 -18.04 -8.95 2.09
CA ILE A 65 -18.25 -8.02 3.21
C ILE A 65 -18.17 -6.54 2.80
N LEU A 66 -17.72 -6.22 1.58
CA LEU A 66 -17.41 -4.84 1.16
C LEU A 66 -18.58 -3.86 1.33
N PRO A 67 -19.86 -4.22 1.09
CA PRO A 67 -20.95 -3.29 1.27
C PRO A 67 -21.10 -2.78 2.72
N GLU A 68 -20.97 -3.66 3.71
CA GLU A 68 -21.05 -3.31 5.12
C GLU A 68 -19.75 -2.62 5.59
N PHE A 69 -18.62 -3.12 5.11
CA PHE A 69 -17.30 -2.57 5.41
C PHE A 69 -17.17 -1.12 4.92
N SER A 70 -17.61 -0.85 3.69
CA SER A 70 -17.63 0.49 3.09
C SER A 70 -18.53 1.47 3.86
N LYS A 71 -19.71 1.03 4.30
CA LYS A 71 -20.60 1.84 5.12
C LYS A 71 -19.97 2.24 6.46
N ALA A 72 -19.27 1.32 7.11
CA ALA A 72 -18.59 1.61 8.37
C ALA A 72 -17.44 2.61 8.16
N LEU A 73 -16.69 2.50 7.05
CA LEU A 73 -15.63 3.46 6.71
C LEU A 73 -16.22 4.84 6.39
N GLU A 74 -17.29 4.93 5.61
CA GLU A 74 -17.98 6.18 5.29
C GLU A 74 -18.50 6.89 6.55
N ALA A 75 -19.05 6.13 7.48
CA ALA A 75 -19.48 6.62 8.79
C ALA A 75 -18.33 6.99 9.73
N LYS A 76 -17.06 6.66 9.34
CA LYS A 76 -15.85 6.84 10.17
C LYS A 76 -15.95 6.11 11.52
N ASP A 77 -16.72 5.04 11.57
CA ASP A 77 -16.91 4.20 12.77
C ASP A 77 -15.78 3.15 12.84
N PHE A 78 -14.58 3.61 13.20
CA PHE A 78 -13.39 2.74 13.32
C PHE A 78 -13.44 1.80 14.53
N GLU A 79 -14.42 1.98 15.42
CA GLU A 79 -14.68 1.07 16.54
C GLU A 79 -15.64 -0.07 16.16
N ASN A 80 -16.15 -0.06 14.93
CA ASN A 80 -17.05 -1.07 14.40
C ASN A 80 -16.43 -2.48 14.48
N GLU A 81 -17.19 -3.44 14.98
CA GLU A 81 -16.72 -4.82 15.18
C GLU A 81 -16.27 -5.49 13.88
N LEU A 82 -16.93 -5.19 12.75
CA LEU A 82 -16.51 -5.71 11.45
C LEU A 82 -15.14 -5.19 11.05
N LEU A 83 -14.88 -3.88 11.21
CA LEU A 83 -13.57 -3.30 10.91
C LEU A 83 -12.50 -3.89 11.81
N LYS A 84 -12.73 -3.95 13.12
CA LYS A 84 -11.79 -4.52 14.10
C LYS A 84 -11.44 -5.98 13.83
N LYS A 85 -12.41 -6.76 13.36
CA LYS A 85 -12.19 -8.18 13.00
C LYS A 85 -11.13 -8.37 11.92
N TYR A 86 -11.04 -7.43 10.98
CA TYR A 86 -10.10 -7.48 9.85
C TYR A 86 -8.86 -6.60 10.06
N GLU A 87 -8.79 -5.83 11.14
CA GLU A 87 -7.63 -5.00 11.44
C GLU A 87 -6.37 -5.84 11.67
N LEU A 88 -5.22 -5.31 11.22
CA LEU A 88 -3.91 -5.92 11.40
C LEU A 88 -3.63 -6.16 12.89
N LYS A 89 -3.31 -7.39 13.25
CA LYS A 89 -3.00 -7.76 14.64
C LYS A 89 -1.69 -7.15 15.10
N ASP A 90 -1.58 -6.91 16.39
CA ASP A 90 -0.40 -6.29 16.99
C ASP A 90 0.88 -7.11 16.75
N GLU A 91 0.80 -8.44 16.76
CA GLU A 91 1.93 -9.34 16.48
C GLU A 91 2.50 -9.10 15.07
N ASP A 92 1.61 -8.97 14.06
CA ASP A 92 2.00 -8.73 12.68
C ASP A 92 2.51 -7.29 12.50
N ARG A 93 1.94 -6.32 13.23
CA ARG A 93 2.39 -4.92 13.25
C ARG A 93 3.80 -4.82 13.82
N GLU A 94 4.05 -5.42 14.98
CA GLU A 94 5.39 -5.46 15.59
C GLU A 94 6.42 -6.14 14.68
N PHE A 95 6.02 -7.20 13.98
CA PHE A 95 6.91 -7.86 13.03
C PHE A 95 7.32 -6.92 11.88
N LEU A 96 6.38 -6.13 11.34
CA LEU A 96 6.68 -5.14 10.30
C LEU A 96 7.58 -4.01 10.82
N GLU A 97 7.30 -3.51 12.02
CA GLU A 97 8.04 -2.38 12.62
C GLU A 97 9.50 -2.74 12.96
N LYS A 98 9.75 -4.01 13.28
CA LYS A 98 11.12 -4.52 13.54
C LYS A 98 11.95 -4.72 12.28
N GLN A 99 11.36 -4.61 11.07
CA GLN A 99 12.08 -4.80 9.81
C GLN A 99 12.71 -3.50 9.31
N THR A 100 13.98 -3.58 8.90
CA THR A 100 14.63 -2.53 8.10
C THR A 100 14.50 -2.89 6.63
N ARG A 101 13.54 -2.28 5.94
CA ARG A 101 13.29 -2.55 4.51
C ARG A 101 14.14 -1.65 3.64
N ILE A 102 15.07 -2.25 2.87
CA ILE A 102 15.96 -1.54 1.94
C ILE A 102 15.40 -1.65 0.51
N ALA A 103 15.34 -2.85 -0.05
CA ALA A 103 14.82 -3.07 -1.40
C ALA A 103 13.30 -2.78 -1.50
N LEU A 104 12.54 -3.14 -0.48
CA LEU A 104 11.08 -2.95 -0.42
C LEU A 104 10.66 -1.65 0.29
N ARG A 105 11.56 -0.67 0.43
CA ARG A 105 11.28 0.55 1.20
C ARG A 105 10.04 1.33 0.73
N ASN A 106 9.76 1.30 -0.56
CA ASN A 106 8.65 2.03 -1.17
C ASN A 106 7.35 1.20 -1.26
N CYS A 107 7.40 -0.12 -0.99
CA CYS A 107 6.22 -0.99 -1.01
C CYS A 107 5.29 -0.65 0.16
N GLY A 108 4.01 -0.52 -0.11
CA GLY A 108 3.02 -0.04 0.86
C GLY A 108 2.97 1.49 1.00
N ILE A 109 3.77 2.24 0.22
CA ILE A 109 3.89 3.71 0.31
C ILE A 109 3.48 4.36 -1.00
N ILE A 110 4.11 3.99 -2.12
CA ILE A 110 3.88 4.59 -3.43
C ILE A 110 2.99 3.72 -4.31
N ASN A 111 2.37 4.35 -5.31
CA ASN A 111 1.72 3.63 -6.40
C ASN A 111 2.80 3.14 -7.39
N PRO A 112 2.98 1.80 -7.58
CA PRO A 112 4.02 1.25 -8.44
C PRO A 112 3.78 1.52 -9.95
N GLU A 113 2.58 1.94 -10.33
CA GLU A 113 2.22 2.29 -11.71
C GLU A 113 2.34 3.80 -11.99
N SER A 114 2.71 4.61 -10.97
CA SER A 114 2.89 6.05 -11.08
C SER A 114 4.36 6.40 -11.20
N ILE A 115 4.76 6.94 -12.37
CA ILE A 115 6.10 7.46 -12.58
C ILE A 115 6.38 8.67 -11.67
N ASP A 116 5.38 9.49 -11.40
CA ASP A 116 5.50 10.67 -10.56
C ASP A 116 5.79 10.28 -9.11
N ASP A 117 5.07 9.30 -8.55
CA ASP A 117 5.33 8.75 -7.21
C ASP A 117 6.77 8.20 -7.11
N TYR A 118 7.25 7.52 -8.16
CA TYR A 118 8.62 6.99 -8.19
C TYR A 118 9.65 8.12 -8.19
N ILE A 119 9.43 9.18 -8.97
CA ILE A 119 10.31 10.36 -9.03
C ILE A 119 10.32 11.09 -7.69
N GLU A 120 9.15 11.31 -7.07
CA GLU A 120 9.03 11.93 -5.74
C GLU A 120 9.75 11.14 -4.66
N ALA A 121 9.69 9.79 -4.73
CA ALA A 121 10.44 8.90 -3.84
C ALA A 121 11.95 8.86 -4.11
N GLY A 122 12.44 9.68 -5.03
CA GLY A 122 13.87 9.81 -5.37
C GLY A 122 14.31 8.93 -6.54
N GLY A 123 13.37 8.37 -7.29
CA GLY A 123 13.65 7.63 -8.51
C GLY A 123 14.41 8.45 -9.54
N TYR A 124 15.30 7.80 -10.27
CA TYR A 124 16.17 8.38 -11.31
C TYR A 124 17.20 9.45 -10.84
N LYS A 125 17.22 9.85 -9.55
CA LYS A 125 18.22 10.82 -9.08
C LYS A 125 19.66 10.34 -9.29
N ALA A 126 19.94 9.07 -9.00
CA ALA A 126 21.25 8.49 -9.24
C ALA A 126 21.59 8.44 -10.75
N LEU A 127 20.61 8.07 -11.60
CA LEU A 127 20.79 8.05 -13.05
C LEU A 127 21.12 9.46 -13.58
N ALA A 128 20.37 10.47 -13.15
CA ALA A 128 20.63 11.86 -13.58
C ALA A 128 22.04 12.31 -13.19
N LYS A 129 22.50 11.99 -11.98
CA LYS A 129 23.86 12.27 -11.52
C LYS A 129 24.91 11.57 -12.40
N VAL A 130 24.73 10.28 -12.67
CA VAL A 130 25.64 9.50 -13.51
C VAL A 130 25.76 10.11 -14.91
N LEU A 131 24.64 10.40 -15.54
CA LEU A 131 24.62 10.91 -16.93
C LEU A 131 25.14 12.35 -17.06
N GLY A 132 24.98 13.17 -16.03
CA GLY A 132 25.38 14.58 -16.07
C GLY A 132 26.72 14.91 -15.46
N GLU A 133 27.24 14.10 -14.51
CA GLU A 133 28.35 14.49 -13.65
C GLU A 133 29.45 13.46 -13.54
N MET A 134 29.30 12.23 -14.06
CA MET A 134 30.26 11.14 -13.85
C MET A 134 30.78 10.55 -15.15
N THR A 135 32.08 10.13 -15.13
CA THR A 135 32.64 9.28 -16.19
C THR A 135 32.35 7.80 -15.91
N PRO A 136 32.43 6.91 -16.94
CA PRO A 136 32.26 5.47 -16.72
C PRO A 136 33.21 4.91 -15.65
N GLU A 137 34.47 5.38 -15.57
CA GLU A 137 35.44 4.95 -14.59
C GLU A 137 35.00 5.36 -13.16
N GLN A 138 34.50 6.58 -12.99
CA GLN A 138 34.00 7.05 -11.70
C GLN A 138 32.77 6.24 -11.23
N VAL A 139 31.91 5.78 -12.16
CA VAL A 139 30.79 4.91 -11.82
C VAL A 139 31.28 3.56 -11.31
N ILE A 140 32.30 2.97 -11.98
CA ILE A 140 32.91 1.69 -11.59
C ILE A 140 33.52 1.76 -10.18
N GLU A 141 34.11 2.89 -9.82
CA GLU A 141 34.72 3.09 -8.49
C GLU A 141 33.69 3.19 -7.35
N VAL A 142 32.44 3.55 -7.65
CA VAL A 142 31.37 3.72 -6.65
C VAL A 142 30.59 2.42 -6.41
N ILE A 143 30.57 1.49 -7.37
CA ILE A 143 29.85 0.21 -7.30
C ILE A 143 30.78 -0.87 -6.72
#